data_fa2c1723e41f0a9459f3dee65bc9c667
#
_entry.id   fa2c1723e41f0a9459f3dee65bc9c667
#
_cell.length_a   1.000
_cell.length_b   1.000
_cell.length_c   1.000
_cell.angle_alpha   90.00
_cell.angle_beta   90.00
_cell.angle_gamma   90.00
#
_symmetry.space_group_name_H-M   'P 1'
#
loop_
_entity.id
_entity.type
_entity.pdbx_description
1 polymer ?
#
loop_
_entity_poly.entity_id
_entity_poly.type
_entity_poly.pdbx_seq_one_letter_code
_entity_poly.pdbx_strand_id
1 'polypeptide(L)'
;MYYSYDPIMGSINLMEKAITRPLIVRRGMPYFLLFSIYAIVNTYLPIMLRTLGFSTAQIGILLGVIEIAGVCAPFFITRRLDKTGRYGLVMCKFGFDIALLLLPLLHSHSFFVTAICLGIFAIGFKGMVPVLDGFTTKALGQHNAQYGKIRALGSVGFVGMNLFLQLHPLISGKRPISMMLSISTGALLFVAMLRWVPDLYDPLQVRANKKNGAESLTGRNTVLPDGAEPLAVEQFPKDLIQLNAQEIVTPAGQRRAPAVFAKLFWEYLLLIFLAFLGLVPCQRFFSLYVEEYIKIEASAGLWALSAMAEIPLLLISGKLIRHFDKERLLAVCLFSIIVRNCCYIFIPGIAGAVVGQLLHSLSFGLFHPLSVLLCVLHSRGNTVTAMTFFTAANGVAYVLGSVIGGYIIEYMGYQALFLLFSVFPAIGIGFCLLCLWQKSN
;
A
#
# COMPACT_ATOMS: atom_id res chain seq x y z
N MET A 1 19.65 -27.88 43.78
CA MET A 1 18.78 -26.87 43.08
C MET A 1 18.06 -27.59 41.95
N TYR A 2 16.86 -28.15 42.24
CA TYR A 2 16.05 -28.88 41.25
C TYR A 2 15.19 -27.87 40.50
N TYR A 3 15.43 -27.70 39.20
CA TYR A 3 14.48 -27.03 38.32
C TYR A 3 13.31 -28.01 38.07
N SER A 4 12.17 -27.72 38.65
CA SER A 4 10.93 -28.40 38.38
C SER A 4 10.49 -27.99 36.94
N TYR A 5 10.59 -28.92 36.00
CA TYR A 5 10.06 -28.77 34.65
C TYR A 5 8.55 -28.94 34.74
N ASP A 6 7.80 -27.84 34.54
CA ASP A 6 6.36 -27.86 34.56
C ASP A 6 5.83 -28.33 33.18
N PRO A 7 5.36 -29.58 33.05
CA PRO A 7 4.93 -30.15 31.76
C PRO A 7 3.65 -29.49 31.23
N ILE A 8 2.90 -28.73 32.06
CA ILE A 8 1.69 -28.02 31.68
C ILE A 8 2.03 -26.78 30.84
N MET A 9 3.10 -26.08 31.19
CA MET A 9 3.56 -24.90 30.42
C MET A 9 4.09 -25.28 29.04
N GLY A 10 4.73 -26.44 28.89
CA GLY A 10 5.18 -27.00 27.63
C GLY A 10 4.03 -27.41 26.71
N SER A 11 2.99 -28.01 27.26
CA SER A 11 1.80 -28.43 26.48
C SER A 11 0.90 -27.27 26.06
N ILE A 12 0.79 -26.22 26.88
CA ILE A 12 0.05 -24.96 26.51
C ILE A 12 0.77 -24.28 25.36
N ASN A 13 2.10 -24.14 25.39
CA ASN A 13 2.87 -23.53 24.31
C ASN A 13 2.83 -24.35 22.99
N LEU A 14 2.79 -25.70 23.08
CA LEU A 14 2.65 -26.55 21.89
C LEU A 14 1.23 -26.53 21.32
N MET A 15 0.20 -26.47 22.16
CA MET A 15 -1.19 -26.31 21.74
C MET A 15 -1.42 -24.91 21.10
N GLU A 16 -0.87 -23.86 21.68
CA GLU A 16 -0.96 -22.50 21.15
C GLU A 16 -0.26 -22.37 19.79
N LYS A 17 0.92 -23.00 19.60
CA LYS A 17 1.61 -23.10 18.31
C LYS A 17 0.85 -23.93 17.27
N ALA A 18 0.17 -24.99 17.68
CA ALA A 18 -0.60 -25.86 16.77
C ALA A 18 -1.89 -25.20 16.28
N ILE A 19 -2.55 -24.40 17.11
CA ILE A 19 -3.79 -23.69 16.76
C ILE A 19 -3.50 -22.47 15.86
N THR A 20 -2.36 -21.82 16.00
CA THR A 20 -2.03 -20.58 15.25
C THR A 20 -1.69 -20.81 13.78
N ARG A 21 -1.08 -21.95 13.40
CA ARG A 21 -0.71 -22.23 12.00
C ARG A 21 -1.90 -22.28 11.04
N PRO A 22 -2.95 -23.08 11.25
CA PRO A 22 -4.11 -23.10 10.38
C PRO A 22 -4.86 -21.75 10.38
N LEU A 23 -4.84 -21.01 11.47
CA LEU A 23 -5.45 -19.69 11.56
C LEU A 23 -4.72 -18.66 10.67
N ILE A 24 -3.39 -18.65 10.67
CA ILE A 24 -2.58 -17.79 9.80
C ILE A 24 -2.89 -18.05 8.34
N VAL A 25 -2.97 -19.33 7.93
CA VAL A 25 -3.30 -19.69 6.55
C VAL A 25 -4.73 -19.25 6.20
N ARG A 26 -5.72 -19.58 7.02
CA ARG A 26 -7.13 -19.25 6.74
C ARG A 26 -7.40 -17.74 6.66
N ARG A 27 -6.72 -16.92 7.45
CA ARG A 27 -6.81 -15.45 7.40
C ARG A 27 -5.89 -14.83 6.34
N GLY A 28 -4.83 -15.51 5.94
CA GLY A 28 -3.88 -15.04 4.94
C GLY A 28 -4.29 -15.34 3.49
N MET A 29 -5.11 -16.38 3.26
CA MET A 29 -5.57 -16.72 1.91
C MET A 29 -6.36 -15.60 1.21
N PRO A 30 -7.23 -14.83 1.87
CA PRO A 30 -7.85 -13.64 1.28
C PRO A 30 -6.80 -12.61 0.82
N TYR A 31 -5.72 -12.39 1.56
CA TYR A 31 -4.62 -11.52 1.12
C TYR A 31 -3.92 -12.09 -0.12
N PHE A 32 -3.64 -13.38 -0.14
CA PHE A 32 -3.03 -14.03 -1.28
C PHE A 32 -3.86 -13.80 -2.56
N LEU A 33 -5.16 -14.09 -2.52
CA LEU A 33 -6.06 -13.89 -3.67
C LEU A 33 -6.20 -12.42 -4.06
N LEU A 34 -6.39 -11.53 -3.09
CA LEU A 34 -6.52 -10.10 -3.34
C LEU A 34 -5.26 -9.53 -4.01
N PHE A 35 -4.08 -9.88 -3.50
CA PHE A 35 -2.83 -9.39 -4.07
C PHE A 35 -2.47 -10.07 -5.40
N SER A 36 -2.97 -11.26 -5.67
CA SER A 36 -2.94 -11.86 -7.01
C SER A 36 -3.77 -11.04 -8.01
N ILE A 37 -4.96 -10.56 -7.61
CA ILE A 37 -5.75 -9.63 -8.43
C ILE A 37 -5.00 -8.30 -8.63
N TYR A 38 -4.38 -7.77 -7.57
CA TYR A 38 -3.55 -6.57 -7.65
C TYR A 38 -2.40 -6.71 -8.64
N ALA A 39 -1.77 -7.89 -8.71
CA ALA A 39 -0.72 -8.17 -9.69
C ALA A 39 -1.23 -8.06 -11.13
N ILE A 40 -2.39 -8.66 -11.45
CA ILE A 40 -2.99 -8.58 -12.78
C ILE A 40 -3.33 -7.13 -13.14
N VAL A 41 -4.01 -6.42 -12.24
CA VAL A 41 -4.48 -5.05 -12.47
C VAL A 41 -3.30 -4.09 -12.63
N ASN A 42 -2.35 -4.08 -11.70
CA ASN A 42 -1.22 -3.16 -11.75
C ASN A 42 -0.33 -3.36 -12.98
N THR A 43 -0.17 -4.64 -13.39
CA THR A 43 0.67 -4.98 -14.54
C THR A 43 -0.01 -4.67 -15.85
N TYR A 44 -1.29 -5.02 -16.00
CA TYR A 44 -1.92 -5.05 -17.32
C TYR A 44 -3.02 -4.03 -17.55
N LEU A 45 -3.53 -3.33 -16.53
CA LEU A 45 -4.61 -2.36 -16.73
C LEU A 45 -4.22 -1.22 -17.68
N PRO A 46 -3.03 -0.59 -17.58
CA PRO A 46 -2.65 0.44 -18.55
C PRO A 46 -2.56 -0.10 -19.99
N ILE A 47 -2.01 -1.31 -20.15
CA ILE A 47 -1.89 -1.99 -21.45
C ILE A 47 -3.29 -2.32 -22.01
N MET A 48 -4.19 -2.81 -21.16
CA MET A 48 -5.57 -3.10 -21.56
C MET A 48 -6.28 -1.83 -22.05
N LEU A 49 -6.17 -0.72 -21.34
CA LEU A 49 -6.76 0.56 -21.76
C LEU A 49 -6.19 1.01 -23.11
N ARG A 50 -4.90 0.80 -23.34
CA ARG A 50 -4.27 1.05 -24.62
C ARG A 50 -4.83 0.17 -25.74
N THR A 51 -5.00 -1.12 -25.46
CA THR A 51 -5.60 -2.07 -26.40
C THR A 51 -7.06 -1.74 -26.74
N LEU A 52 -7.80 -1.14 -25.80
CA LEU A 52 -9.16 -0.63 -26.02
C LEU A 52 -9.20 0.69 -26.84
N GLY A 53 -8.04 1.24 -27.23
CA GLY A 53 -7.93 2.40 -28.13
C GLY A 53 -7.77 3.74 -27.42
N PHE A 54 -7.60 3.79 -26.09
CA PHE A 54 -7.38 5.04 -25.38
C PHE A 54 -5.98 5.60 -25.62
N SER A 55 -5.87 6.92 -25.79
CA SER A 55 -4.59 7.63 -25.87
C SER A 55 -3.87 7.63 -24.50
N THR A 56 -2.56 7.93 -24.48
CA THR A 56 -1.82 7.97 -23.21
C THR A 56 -2.32 9.06 -22.28
N ALA A 57 -2.79 10.20 -22.80
CA ALA A 57 -3.43 11.24 -22.01
C ALA A 57 -4.75 10.73 -21.37
N GLN A 58 -5.59 10.05 -22.16
CA GLN A 58 -6.81 9.43 -21.65
C GLN A 58 -6.53 8.36 -20.59
N ILE A 59 -5.52 7.51 -20.82
CA ILE A 59 -5.08 6.50 -19.83
C ILE A 59 -4.62 7.19 -18.53
N GLY A 60 -3.86 8.26 -18.63
CA GLY A 60 -3.43 9.06 -17.48
C GLY A 60 -4.61 9.58 -16.65
N ILE A 61 -5.66 10.11 -17.31
CA ILE A 61 -6.89 10.58 -16.64
C ILE A 61 -7.62 9.39 -15.99
N LEU A 62 -7.78 8.27 -16.68
CA LEU A 62 -8.45 7.07 -16.16
C LEU A 62 -7.73 6.48 -14.95
N LEU A 63 -6.39 6.45 -14.96
CA LEU A 63 -5.59 6.07 -13.81
C LEU A 63 -5.75 7.07 -12.65
N GLY A 64 -5.86 8.37 -12.96
CA GLY A 64 -6.18 9.41 -11.97
C GLY A 64 -7.54 9.18 -11.29
N VAL A 65 -8.57 8.81 -12.05
CA VAL A 65 -9.91 8.47 -11.51
C VAL A 65 -9.81 7.32 -10.50
N ILE A 66 -9.02 6.28 -10.78
CA ILE A 66 -8.78 5.17 -9.85
C ILE A 66 -8.16 5.67 -8.55
N GLU A 67 -7.22 6.60 -8.61
CA GLU A 67 -6.57 7.13 -7.41
C GLU A 67 -7.49 8.02 -6.58
N ILE A 68 -8.31 8.86 -7.22
CA ILE A 68 -9.33 9.67 -6.52
C ILE A 68 -10.27 8.76 -5.73
N ALA A 69 -10.80 7.72 -6.37
CA ALA A 69 -11.65 6.76 -5.70
C ALA A 69 -10.93 6.04 -4.55
N GLY A 70 -9.64 5.71 -4.74
CA GLY A 70 -8.79 5.07 -3.74
C GLY A 70 -8.53 5.92 -2.50
N VAL A 71 -8.43 7.22 -2.63
CA VAL A 71 -8.28 8.16 -1.50
C VAL A 71 -9.60 8.37 -0.78
N CYS A 72 -10.68 8.57 -1.52
CA CYS A 72 -11.99 8.91 -0.95
C CYS A 72 -12.70 7.70 -0.30
N ALA A 73 -12.64 6.53 -0.95
CA ALA A 73 -13.42 5.37 -0.52
C ALA A 73 -13.11 4.88 0.90
N PRO A 74 -11.85 4.66 1.31
CA PRO A 74 -11.53 4.21 2.66
C PRO A 74 -12.06 5.15 3.74
N PHE A 75 -12.00 6.47 3.50
CA PHE A 75 -12.43 7.47 4.47
C PHE A 75 -13.92 7.35 4.85
N PHE A 76 -14.78 7.10 3.87
CA PHE A 76 -16.22 6.94 4.13
C PHE A 76 -16.58 5.54 4.63
N ILE A 77 -15.89 4.53 4.12
CA ILE A 77 -16.21 3.12 4.36
C ILE A 77 -15.78 2.67 5.75
N THR A 78 -14.56 3.00 6.17
CA THR A 78 -14.02 2.60 7.48
C THR A 78 -14.84 3.16 8.62
N ARG A 79 -15.25 4.44 8.55
CA ARG A 79 -16.15 5.05 9.54
C ARG A 79 -17.48 4.30 9.70
N ARG A 80 -18.05 3.83 8.58
CA ARG A 80 -19.31 3.09 8.61
C ARG A 80 -19.12 1.67 9.12
N LEU A 81 -17.98 1.04 8.78
CA LEU A 81 -17.63 -0.30 9.25
C LEU A 81 -17.38 -0.34 10.75
N ASP A 82 -16.69 0.64 11.29
CA ASP A 82 -16.46 0.72 12.75
C ASP A 82 -17.76 0.80 13.56
N LYS A 83 -18.79 1.45 12.99
CA LYS A 83 -20.12 1.53 13.63
C LYS A 83 -20.94 0.26 13.46
N THR A 84 -20.84 -0.42 12.32
CA THR A 84 -21.74 -1.54 11.97
C THR A 84 -21.12 -2.91 12.21
N GLY A 85 -19.79 -3.04 12.17
CA GLY A 85 -19.05 -4.31 12.28
C GLY A 85 -19.29 -5.29 11.12
N ARG A 86 -19.94 -4.87 10.03
CA ARG A 86 -20.36 -5.74 8.92
C ARG A 86 -19.27 -5.92 7.87
N TYR A 87 -18.06 -6.31 8.30
CA TYR A 87 -16.88 -6.48 7.41
C TYR A 87 -17.15 -7.46 6.28
N GLY A 88 -17.74 -8.63 6.57
CA GLY A 88 -18.00 -9.66 5.57
C GLY A 88 -18.90 -9.21 4.43
N LEU A 89 -19.98 -8.46 4.74
CA LEU A 89 -20.90 -7.93 3.71
C LEU A 89 -20.21 -6.92 2.80
N VAL A 90 -19.37 -6.03 3.37
CA VAL A 90 -18.64 -5.03 2.58
C VAL A 90 -17.60 -5.68 1.69
N MET A 91 -16.85 -6.67 2.21
CA MET A 91 -15.89 -7.42 1.40
C MET A 91 -16.56 -8.22 0.27
N CYS A 92 -17.74 -8.84 0.53
CA CYS A 92 -18.52 -9.49 -0.53
C CYS A 92 -18.93 -8.50 -1.61
N LYS A 93 -19.49 -7.34 -1.21
CA LYS A 93 -19.87 -6.29 -2.17
C LYS A 93 -18.68 -5.86 -3.02
N PHE A 94 -17.55 -5.54 -2.40
CA PHE A 94 -16.34 -5.15 -3.12
C PHE A 94 -15.82 -6.24 -4.04
N GLY A 95 -15.89 -7.51 -3.62
CA GLY A 95 -15.53 -8.63 -4.46
C GLY A 95 -16.41 -8.72 -5.72
N PHE A 96 -17.72 -8.50 -5.59
CA PHE A 96 -18.63 -8.42 -6.74
C PHE A 96 -18.38 -7.19 -7.59
N ASP A 97 -18.12 -6.01 -7.01
CA ASP A 97 -17.76 -4.80 -7.74
C ASP A 97 -16.49 -5.06 -8.59
N ILE A 98 -15.46 -5.70 -8.02
CA ILE A 98 -14.23 -6.06 -8.75
C ILE A 98 -14.53 -7.08 -9.87
N ALA A 99 -15.40 -8.05 -9.62
CA ALA A 99 -15.71 -9.11 -10.59
C ALA A 99 -16.48 -8.60 -11.81
N LEU A 100 -17.37 -7.62 -11.63
CA LEU A 100 -18.36 -7.27 -12.66
C LEU A 100 -18.08 -5.97 -13.39
N LEU A 101 -17.45 -4.97 -12.73
CA LEU A 101 -17.40 -3.61 -13.25
C LEU A 101 -16.41 -3.36 -14.40
N LEU A 102 -15.50 -4.31 -14.65
CA LEU A 102 -14.66 -4.25 -15.84
C LEU A 102 -15.31 -4.89 -17.08
N LEU A 103 -16.32 -5.78 -16.91
CA LEU A 103 -16.94 -6.49 -18.02
C LEU A 103 -17.65 -5.58 -19.04
N PRO A 104 -18.33 -4.47 -18.66
CA PRO A 104 -18.94 -3.57 -19.62
C PRO A 104 -17.95 -2.96 -20.62
N LEU A 105 -16.66 -2.89 -20.27
CA LEU A 105 -15.60 -2.36 -21.13
C LEU A 105 -15.33 -3.24 -22.35
N LEU A 106 -15.81 -4.48 -22.35
CA LEU A 106 -15.72 -5.36 -23.52
C LEU A 106 -16.57 -4.89 -24.71
N HIS A 107 -17.64 -4.13 -24.42
CA HIS A 107 -18.60 -3.69 -25.43
C HIS A 107 -18.61 -2.17 -25.62
N SER A 108 -17.97 -1.42 -24.73
CA SER A 108 -17.98 0.04 -24.78
C SER A 108 -16.55 0.60 -24.84
N HIS A 109 -16.28 1.32 -25.91
CA HIS A 109 -15.04 2.11 -26.07
C HIS A 109 -15.23 3.57 -25.67
N SER A 110 -16.35 3.92 -25.01
CA SER A 110 -16.63 5.27 -24.54
C SER A 110 -15.75 5.61 -23.34
N PHE A 111 -15.04 6.73 -23.42
CA PHE A 111 -14.22 7.26 -22.33
C PHE A 111 -15.01 7.46 -21.03
N PHE A 112 -16.21 8.05 -21.12
CA PHE A 112 -17.04 8.33 -19.94
C PHE A 112 -17.55 7.06 -19.28
N VAL A 113 -17.98 6.06 -20.05
CA VAL A 113 -18.40 4.76 -19.52
C VAL A 113 -17.22 4.08 -18.82
N THR A 114 -16.05 4.09 -19.45
CA THR A 114 -14.82 3.53 -18.86
C THR A 114 -14.44 4.25 -17.57
N ALA A 115 -14.51 5.59 -17.53
CA ALA A 115 -14.20 6.36 -16.34
C ALA A 115 -15.16 6.04 -15.17
N ILE A 116 -16.46 5.90 -15.44
CA ILE A 116 -17.45 5.53 -14.42
C ILE A 116 -17.21 4.11 -13.91
N CYS A 117 -17.04 3.14 -14.82
CA CYS A 117 -16.78 1.75 -14.45
C CYS A 117 -15.49 1.60 -13.62
N LEU A 118 -14.40 2.26 -14.05
CA LEU A 118 -13.14 2.26 -13.32
C LEU A 118 -13.23 3.00 -11.97
N GLY A 119 -14.00 4.08 -11.88
CA GLY A 119 -14.24 4.79 -10.63
C GLY A 119 -14.95 3.90 -9.59
N ILE A 120 -16.01 3.23 -9.99
CA ILE A 120 -16.74 2.32 -9.10
C ILE A 120 -15.90 1.07 -8.77
N PHE A 121 -15.24 0.48 -9.78
CA PHE A 121 -14.28 -0.61 -9.58
C PHE A 121 -13.21 -0.24 -8.55
N ALA A 122 -12.66 0.97 -8.63
CA ALA A 122 -11.60 1.44 -7.75
C ALA A 122 -12.06 1.59 -6.28
N ILE A 123 -13.33 1.91 -6.04
CA ILE A 123 -13.90 1.93 -4.68
C ILE A 123 -13.77 0.54 -4.03
N GLY A 124 -14.17 -0.51 -4.74
CA GLY A 124 -14.00 -1.89 -4.28
C GLY A 124 -12.53 -2.30 -4.21
N PHE A 125 -11.79 -2.08 -5.29
CA PHE A 125 -10.41 -2.51 -5.44
C PHE A 125 -9.48 -1.87 -4.41
N LYS A 126 -9.46 -0.55 -4.30
CA LYS A 126 -8.62 0.20 -3.34
C LYS A 126 -9.15 0.12 -1.91
N GLY A 127 -10.47 0.05 -1.74
CA GLY A 127 -11.11 -0.05 -0.41
C GLY A 127 -10.97 -1.43 0.24
N MET A 128 -10.73 -2.49 -0.52
CA MET A 128 -10.66 -3.86 0.00
C MET A 128 -9.52 -4.06 1.00
N VAL A 129 -8.31 -3.55 0.70
CA VAL A 129 -7.13 -3.72 1.58
C VAL A 129 -7.37 -3.13 2.97
N PRO A 130 -7.76 -1.85 3.13
CA PRO A 130 -8.04 -1.28 4.46
C PRO A 130 -9.13 -2.01 5.23
N VAL A 131 -10.15 -2.52 4.51
CA VAL A 131 -11.24 -3.28 5.14
C VAL A 131 -10.76 -4.64 5.66
N LEU A 132 -9.97 -5.35 4.85
CA LEU A 132 -9.39 -6.65 5.22
C LEU A 132 -8.37 -6.50 6.36
N ASP A 133 -7.54 -5.45 6.32
CA ASP A 133 -6.58 -5.12 7.35
C ASP A 133 -7.28 -4.77 8.67
N GLY A 134 -8.30 -3.91 8.63
CA GLY A 134 -9.08 -3.53 9.80
C GLY A 134 -9.84 -4.70 10.43
N PHE A 135 -10.35 -5.64 9.64
CA PHE A 135 -10.92 -6.88 10.15
C PHE A 135 -9.85 -7.76 10.80
N THR A 136 -8.72 -7.97 10.11
CA THR A 136 -7.68 -8.89 10.56
C THR A 136 -7.06 -8.43 11.89
N THR A 137 -6.76 -7.13 12.04
CA THR A 137 -6.21 -6.56 13.28
C THR A 137 -7.21 -6.67 14.43
N LYS A 138 -8.49 -6.37 14.20
CA LYS A 138 -9.54 -6.54 15.22
C LYS A 138 -9.71 -8.01 15.64
N ALA A 139 -9.65 -8.93 14.68
CA ALA A 139 -9.82 -10.36 14.94
C ALA A 139 -8.60 -11.01 15.61
N LEU A 140 -7.41 -10.42 15.48
CA LEU A 140 -6.19 -10.86 16.17
C LEU A 140 -6.12 -10.38 17.63
N GLY A 141 -6.70 -9.23 17.95
CA GLY A 141 -6.70 -8.67 19.30
C GLY A 141 -5.29 -8.60 19.89
N GLN A 142 -5.03 -9.32 20.99
CA GLN A 142 -3.71 -9.34 21.64
C GLN A 142 -2.61 -10.09 20.84
N HIS A 143 -2.97 -10.83 19.78
CA HIS A 143 -2.03 -11.60 18.95
C HIS A 143 -1.55 -10.83 17.73
N ASN A 144 -1.53 -9.51 17.76
CA ASN A 144 -1.15 -8.63 16.64
C ASN A 144 0.25 -8.93 16.07
N ALA A 145 1.16 -9.51 16.85
CA ALA A 145 2.47 -9.96 16.36
C ALA A 145 2.41 -10.96 15.17
N GLN A 146 1.25 -11.57 14.92
CA GLN A 146 1.04 -12.49 13.79
C GLN A 146 0.52 -11.79 12.53
N TYR A 147 0.08 -10.54 12.62
CA TYR A 147 -0.44 -9.77 11.48
C TYR A 147 0.55 -9.74 10.31
N GLY A 148 1.83 -9.46 10.58
CA GLY A 148 2.87 -9.45 9.54
C GLY A 148 2.98 -10.76 8.76
N LYS A 149 2.83 -11.93 9.43
CA LYS A 149 2.86 -13.24 8.78
C LYS A 149 1.64 -13.47 7.90
N ILE A 150 0.47 -13.04 8.34
CA ILE A 150 -0.78 -13.12 7.57
C ILE A 150 -0.68 -12.21 6.35
N ARG A 151 -0.23 -10.98 6.53
CA ARG A 151 -0.09 -9.97 5.47
C ARG A 151 0.97 -10.36 4.43
N ALA A 152 2.04 -11.08 4.84
CA ALA A 152 3.08 -11.58 3.95
C ALA A 152 2.56 -12.55 2.88
N LEU A 153 1.45 -13.29 3.14
CA LEU A 153 0.82 -14.11 2.11
C LEU A 153 0.32 -13.26 0.92
N GLY A 154 -0.02 -11.99 1.16
CA GLY A 154 -0.31 -11.05 0.07
C GLY A 154 0.89 -10.82 -0.84
N SER A 155 2.08 -10.56 -0.28
CA SER A 155 3.30 -10.41 -1.09
C SER A 155 3.62 -11.68 -1.87
N VAL A 156 3.43 -12.85 -1.27
CA VAL A 156 3.57 -14.14 -1.98
C VAL A 156 2.57 -14.24 -3.14
N GLY A 157 1.31 -13.83 -2.93
CA GLY A 157 0.29 -13.79 -3.98
C GLY A 157 0.65 -12.84 -5.12
N PHE A 158 1.15 -11.65 -4.81
CA PHE A 158 1.58 -10.68 -5.81
C PHE A 158 2.76 -11.18 -6.66
N VAL A 159 3.82 -11.65 -6.01
CA VAL A 159 5.01 -12.19 -6.69
C VAL A 159 4.65 -13.44 -7.49
N GLY A 160 3.96 -14.40 -6.86
CA GLY A 160 3.58 -15.66 -7.49
C GLY A 160 2.69 -15.45 -8.72
N MET A 161 1.71 -14.55 -8.63
CA MET A 161 0.86 -14.22 -9.78
C MET A 161 1.65 -13.54 -10.90
N ASN A 162 2.52 -12.57 -10.60
CA ASN A 162 3.33 -11.93 -11.64
C ASN A 162 4.29 -12.93 -12.33
N LEU A 163 4.88 -13.88 -11.60
CA LEU A 163 5.66 -14.95 -12.20
C LEU A 163 4.79 -15.87 -13.07
N PHE A 164 3.59 -16.22 -12.60
CA PHE A 164 2.63 -17.00 -13.38
C PHE A 164 2.25 -16.29 -14.68
N LEU A 165 1.94 -14.98 -14.62
CA LEU A 165 1.61 -14.17 -15.80
C LEU A 165 2.76 -14.08 -16.80
N GLN A 166 4.02 -14.04 -16.32
CA GLN A 166 5.19 -14.04 -17.21
C GLN A 166 5.36 -15.36 -17.94
N LEU A 167 5.05 -16.48 -17.29
CA LEU A 167 5.19 -17.82 -17.88
C LEU A 167 3.99 -18.22 -18.76
N HIS A 168 2.82 -17.62 -18.50
CA HIS A 168 1.57 -17.96 -19.19
C HIS A 168 0.97 -16.75 -19.91
N PRO A 169 1.35 -16.47 -21.17
CA PRO A 169 0.93 -15.28 -21.92
C PRO A 169 -0.55 -15.29 -22.33
N LEU A 170 -1.33 -16.28 -21.89
CA LEU A 170 -2.78 -16.33 -22.12
C LEU A 170 -3.51 -15.17 -21.45
N ILE A 171 -3.02 -14.72 -20.27
CA ILE A 171 -3.54 -13.58 -19.55
C ILE A 171 -2.60 -12.41 -19.83
N SER A 172 -3.08 -11.41 -20.55
CA SER A 172 -2.30 -10.25 -20.96
C SER A 172 -3.21 -9.02 -21.12
N GLY A 173 -2.65 -7.83 -20.95
CA GLY A 173 -3.33 -6.58 -21.25
C GLY A 173 -3.72 -6.44 -22.73
N LYS A 174 -2.99 -7.11 -23.64
CA LYS A 174 -3.33 -7.20 -25.07
C LYS A 174 -4.55 -8.10 -25.37
N ARG A 175 -5.00 -8.84 -24.37
CA ARG A 175 -6.19 -9.71 -24.45
C ARG A 175 -7.19 -9.32 -23.36
N PRO A 176 -7.96 -8.21 -23.53
CA PRO A 176 -8.86 -7.68 -22.52
C PRO A 176 -9.81 -8.70 -21.92
N ILE A 177 -10.37 -9.59 -22.75
CA ILE A 177 -11.29 -10.65 -22.31
C ILE A 177 -10.63 -11.58 -21.30
N SER A 178 -9.43 -12.10 -21.61
CA SER A 178 -8.73 -13.03 -20.70
C SER A 178 -8.32 -12.36 -19.40
N MET A 179 -7.88 -11.10 -19.46
CA MET A 179 -7.55 -10.32 -18.27
C MET A 179 -8.76 -10.09 -17.38
N MET A 180 -9.88 -9.62 -17.96
CA MET A 180 -11.11 -9.32 -17.21
C MET A 180 -11.70 -10.58 -16.59
N LEU A 181 -11.76 -11.70 -17.35
CA LEU A 181 -12.23 -12.99 -16.82
C LEU A 181 -11.34 -13.48 -15.68
N SER A 182 -10.02 -13.31 -15.77
CA SER A 182 -9.10 -13.71 -14.69
C SER A 182 -9.32 -12.89 -13.43
N ILE A 183 -9.52 -11.57 -13.57
CA ILE A 183 -9.86 -10.68 -12.44
C ILE A 183 -11.21 -11.09 -11.84
N SER A 184 -12.23 -11.31 -12.67
CA SER A 184 -13.56 -11.73 -12.23
C SER A 184 -13.52 -13.07 -11.49
N THR A 185 -12.83 -14.06 -12.05
CA THR A 185 -12.65 -15.38 -11.42
C THR A 185 -11.92 -15.27 -10.09
N GLY A 186 -10.82 -14.51 -10.04
CA GLY A 186 -10.08 -14.25 -8.80
C GLY A 186 -10.92 -13.57 -7.73
N ALA A 187 -11.75 -12.59 -8.12
CA ALA A 187 -12.65 -11.88 -7.21
C ALA A 187 -13.79 -12.76 -6.70
N LEU A 188 -14.36 -13.61 -7.53
CA LEU A 188 -15.37 -14.59 -7.11
C LEU A 188 -14.78 -15.67 -6.21
N LEU A 189 -13.56 -16.14 -6.48
CA LEU A 189 -12.83 -17.03 -5.57
C LEU A 189 -12.53 -16.36 -4.23
N PHE A 190 -12.17 -15.07 -4.24
CA PHE A 190 -12.01 -14.29 -3.02
C PHE A 190 -13.32 -14.26 -2.19
N VAL A 191 -14.45 -13.95 -2.82
CA VAL A 191 -15.77 -13.94 -2.16
C VAL A 191 -16.13 -15.33 -1.60
N ALA A 192 -15.90 -16.39 -2.37
CA ALA A 192 -16.12 -17.77 -1.90
C ALA A 192 -15.24 -18.11 -0.69
N MET A 193 -13.97 -17.67 -0.71
CA MET A 193 -13.00 -17.91 0.35
C MET A 193 -13.36 -17.20 1.66
N LEU A 194 -14.08 -16.07 1.61
CA LEU A 194 -14.51 -15.35 2.82
C LEU A 194 -15.37 -16.23 3.75
N ARG A 195 -16.04 -17.26 3.23
CA ARG A 195 -16.81 -18.21 4.07
C ARG A 195 -15.93 -19.04 5.01
N TRP A 196 -14.64 -19.19 4.67
CA TRP A 196 -13.68 -19.98 5.45
C TRP A 196 -12.89 -19.13 6.44
N VAL A 197 -13.07 -17.81 6.40
CA VAL A 197 -12.41 -16.89 7.34
C VAL A 197 -13.15 -16.95 8.68
N PRO A 198 -12.47 -17.35 9.77
CA PRO A 198 -13.08 -17.41 11.09
C PRO A 198 -13.60 -16.04 11.54
N ASP A 199 -14.68 -16.04 12.27
CA ASP A 199 -15.26 -14.87 12.95
C ASP A 199 -15.78 -13.75 12.03
N LEU A 200 -15.64 -13.86 10.71
CA LEU A 200 -16.02 -12.81 9.76
C LEU A 200 -17.54 -12.52 9.75
N TYR A 201 -18.34 -13.55 10.00
CA TYR A 201 -19.81 -13.49 9.98
C TYR A 201 -20.43 -13.70 11.37
N ASP A 202 -19.64 -13.76 12.45
CA ASP A 202 -20.15 -13.96 13.81
C ASP A 202 -20.72 -12.66 14.39
N PRO A 203 -22.06 -12.55 14.55
CA PRO A 203 -22.70 -11.35 15.10
C PRO A 203 -22.45 -11.17 16.60
N LEU A 204 -22.02 -12.20 17.33
CA LEU A 204 -21.79 -12.14 18.77
C LEU A 204 -20.49 -11.41 19.12
N GLN A 205 -19.44 -11.59 18.34
CA GLN A 205 -18.19 -10.85 18.53
C GLN A 205 -18.35 -9.35 18.19
N VAL A 206 -19.20 -9.02 17.23
CA VAL A 206 -19.54 -7.63 16.89
C VAL A 206 -20.24 -6.94 18.08
N ARG A 207 -21.09 -7.68 18.83
CA ARG A 207 -21.77 -7.17 20.03
C ARG A 207 -20.86 -7.08 21.25
N ALA A 208 -19.98 -8.05 21.47
CA ALA A 208 -19.01 -8.03 22.56
C ALA A 208 -18.02 -6.86 22.44
N ASN A 209 -17.50 -6.61 21.23
CA ASN A 209 -16.62 -5.46 20.98
C ASN A 209 -17.36 -4.12 21.13
N LYS A 210 -18.69 -4.06 20.84
CA LYS A 210 -19.49 -2.87 21.07
C LYS A 210 -19.74 -2.60 22.55
N LYS A 211 -19.87 -3.65 23.38
CA LYS A 211 -20.05 -3.55 24.83
C LYS A 211 -18.76 -3.09 25.51
N ASN A 212 -17.62 -3.70 25.15
CA ASN A 212 -16.30 -3.32 25.66
C ASN A 212 -15.87 -1.90 25.23
N GLY A 213 -16.23 -1.47 24.02
CA GLY A 213 -16.00 -0.09 23.56
C GLY A 213 -16.91 0.95 24.25
N ALA A 214 -18.11 0.58 24.65
CA ALA A 214 -19.01 1.45 25.38
C ALA A 214 -18.65 1.58 26.87
N GLU A 215 -18.20 0.50 27.49
CA GLU A 215 -17.71 0.49 28.88
C GLU A 215 -16.40 1.25 29.06
N SER A 216 -15.53 1.29 28.02
CA SER A 216 -14.30 2.09 28.03
C SER A 216 -14.56 3.60 27.94
N LEU A 217 -15.74 4.02 27.49
CA LEU A 217 -16.11 5.44 27.38
C LEU A 217 -16.80 5.98 28.66
N THR A 218 -17.25 5.11 29.55
CA THR A 218 -18.01 5.51 30.77
C THR A 218 -17.26 5.31 32.09
N GLY A 219 -16.10 4.71 32.08
CA GLY A 219 -15.33 4.41 33.29
C GLY A 219 -13.94 5.07 33.30
N ARG A 220 -13.78 6.07 34.12
CA ARG A 220 -12.59 6.58 34.82
C ARG A 220 -11.23 6.03 34.40
N ASN A 221 -10.28 6.98 34.21
CA ASN A 221 -8.85 6.81 34.36
C ASN A 221 -8.30 5.43 34.01
N THR A 222 -8.18 5.17 32.76
CA THR A 222 -7.43 4.01 32.31
C THR A 222 -6.43 4.42 31.25
N VAL A 223 -5.18 4.10 31.56
CA VAL A 223 -4.11 3.79 30.63
C VAL A 223 -4.74 3.30 29.31
N LEU A 224 -4.38 3.91 28.19
CA LEU A 224 -4.73 3.43 26.84
C LEU A 224 -4.47 1.94 26.79
N PRO A 225 -5.44 1.10 26.37
CA PRO A 225 -5.13 -0.30 26.13
C PRO A 225 -4.05 -0.35 25.04
N ASP A 226 -2.92 -0.94 25.36
CA ASP A 226 -1.88 -1.30 24.41
C ASP A 226 -2.52 -2.13 23.30
N GLY A 227 -2.80 -1.55 22.13
CA GLY A 227 -3.36 -2.33 21.03
C GLY A 227 -4.18 -1.60 19.98
N ALA A 228 -4.41 -0.30 20.10
CA ALA A 228 -5.08 0.48 19.04
C ALA A 228 -4.06 1.30 18.24
N GLU A 229 -3.04 0.64 17.69
CA GLU A 229 -2.09 1.28 16.79
C GLU A 229 -2.63 1.32 15.36
N PRO A 230 -2.48 2.45 14.64
CA PRO A 230 -2.82 2.52 13.22
C PRO A 230 -1.95 1.56 12.41
N LEU A 231 -2.54 0.88 11.46
CA LEU A 231 -1.97 -0.14 10.58
C LEU A 231 -0.58 0.16 9.96
N ALA A 232 -0.21 1.43 9.89
CA ALA A 232 1.09 1.86 9.35
C ALA A 232 2.26 1.73 10.35
N VAL A 233 1.98 1.56 11.64
CA VAL A 233 3.00 1.56 12.70
C VAL A 233 3.52 0.14 12.97
N GLU A 234 2.76 -0.90 12.63
CA GLU A 234 3.15 -2.31 12.83
C GLU A 234 4.32 -2.78 11.95
N GLN A 235 4.71 -2.03 10.93
CA GLN A 235 5.92 -2.31 10.14
C GLN A 235 7.22 -1.95 10.88
N PHE A 236 7.12 -1.29 12.04
CA PHE A 236 8.28 -0.86 12.83
C PHE A 236 8.50 -1.74 14.06
N PRO A 237 9.77 -1.94 14.48
CA PRO A 237 10.09 -2.57 15.75
C PRO A 237 9.46 -1.81 16.93
N LYS A 238 8.90 -2.53 17.90
CA LYS A 238 8.20 -1.97 19.08
C LYS A 238 9.00 -0.92 19.85
N ASP A 239 10.32 -1.04 19.81
CA ASP A 239 11.27 -0.13 20.47
C ASP A 239 11.26 1.28 19.89
N LEU A 240 10.94 1.45 18.59
CA LEU A 240 10.80 2.77 17.94
C LEU A 240 9.49 3.47 18.33
N ILE A 241 8.47 2.69 18.69
CA ILE A 241 7.18 3.18 19.17
C ILE A 241 7.29 3.59 20.63
N GLN A 242 8.06 2.86 21.45
CA GLN A 242 8.29 3.17 22.86
C GLN A 242 9.11 4.45 23.08
N LEU A 243 10.06 4.78 22.20
CA LEU A 243 10.81 6.05 22.25
C LEU A 243 9.89 7.28 22.13
N ASN A 244 8.77 7.14 21.42
CA ASN A 244 7.78 8.21 21.29
C ASN A 244 6.83 8.31 22.49
N ALA A 245 6.62 7.21 23.21
CA ALA A 245 5.74 7.20 24.40
C ALA A 245 6.37 7.89 25.61
N GLN A 246 7.70 7.93 25.71
CA GLN A 246 8.40 8.59 26.82
C GLN A 246 8.45 10.11 26.68
N GLU A 247 8.35 10.68 25.46
CA GLU A 247 8.29 12.13 25.24
C GLU A 247 6.88 12.73 25.36
N ILE A 248 5.81 11.94 25.48
CA ILE A 248 4.40 12.38 25.44
C ILE A 248 3.72 12.31 26.82
N VAL A 249 4.42 12.23 27.92
CA VAL A 249 3.79 12.34 29.24
C VAL A 249 3.52 13.82 29.56
N THR A 250 2.41 14.35 29.03
CA THR A 250 1.84 15.61 29.55
C THR A 250 0.85 15.30 30.67
N PRO A 251 0.84 16.09 31.77
CA PRO A 251 -0.06 15.87 32.90
C PRO A 251 -1.52 15.92 32.46
N ALA A 252 -2.30 14.94 32.94
CA ALA A 252 -3.73 14.84 32.71
C ALA A 252 -4.44 16.11 33.19
N GLY A 253 -5.01 16.91 32.28
CA GLY A 253 -5.84 18.06 32.64
C GLY A 253 -5.90 19.22 31.66
N GLN A 254 -5.01 19.31 30.69
CA GLN A 254 -5.06 20.41 29.71
C GLN A 254 -5.97 20.03 28.52
N ARG A 255 -7.02 20.86 28.28
CA ARG A 255 -7.83 20.84 27.06
C ARG A 255 -6.89 20.86 25.86
N ARG A 256 -6.93 19.84 25.00
CA ARG A 256 -6.15 19.79 23.76
C ARG A 256 -6.46 21.04 22.95
N ALA A 257 -5.47 21.92 22.84
CA ALA A 257 -5.48 22.96 21.83
C ALA A 257 -5.62 22.33 20.44
N PRO A 258 -6.22 23.00 19.44
CA PRO A 258 -6.31 22.47 18.09
C PRO A 258 -4.90 22.03 17.64
N ALA A 259 -4.81 20.82 17.11
CA ALA A 259 -3.55 20.17 16.80
C ALA A 259 -2.81 20.92 15.69
N VAL A 260 -1.99 21.87 16.06
CA VAL A 260 -1.06 22.53 15.14
C VAL A 260 0.13 21.59 15.00
N PHE A 261 0.24 20.93 13.85
CA PHE A 261 1.42 20.15 13.49
C PHE A 261 2.67 21.02 13.51
N ALA A 262 3.82 20.45 13.88
CA ALA A 262 5.08 21.16 13.79
C ALA A 262 5.35 21.60 12.33
N LYS A 263 6.02 22.75 12.14
CA LYS A 263 6.45 23.20 10.80
C LYS A 263 7.16 22.08 10.05
N LEU A 264 8.02 21.35 10.74
CA LEU A 264 8.78 20.22 10.23
C LEU A 264 7.90 19.08 9.68
N PHE A 265 6.69 18.87 10.22
CA PHE A 265 5.73 17.90 9.68
C PHE A 265 5.32 18.24 8.24
N TRP A 266 5.02 19.51 7.98
CA TRP A 266 4.61 19.97 6.65
C TRP A 266 5.75 19.93 5.65
N GLU A 267 6.97 20.22 6.12
CA GLU A 267 8.19 20.12 5.32
C GLU A 267 8.46 18.68 4.88
N TYR A 268 8.40 17.72 5.80
CA TYR A 268 8.52 16.29 5.43
C TYR A 268 7.37 15.83 4.56
N LEU A 269 6.14 16.27 4.82
CA LEU A 269 4.99 15.91 3.98
C LEU A 269 5.16 16.41 2.54
N LEU A 270 5.71 17.61 2.36
CA LEU A 270 6.05 18.14 1.04
C LEU A 270 7.15 17.31 0.36
N LEU A 271 8.21 16.96 1.07
CA LEU A 271 9.28 16.10 0.54
C LEU A 271 8.75 14.74 0.10
N ILE A 272 7.88 14.14 0.91
CA ILE A 272 7.22 12.87 0.62
C ILE A 272 6.31 13.00 -0.60
N PHE A 273 5.57 14.09 -0.72
CA PHE A 273 4.74 14.38 -1.89
C PHE A 273 5.58 14.49 -3.17
N LEU A 274 6.70 15.22 -3.14
CA LEU A 274 7.64 15.33 -4.27
C LEU A 274 8.25 13.98 -4.65
N ALA A 275 8.59 13.15 -3.66
CA ALA A 275 9.07 11.80 -3.91
C ALA A 275 8.01 10.93 -4.61
N PHE A 276 6.75 10.97 -4.14
CA PHE A 276 5.66 10.25 -4.78
C PHE A 276 5.42 10.73 -6.21
N LEU A 277 5.51 12.04 -6.49
CA LEU A 277 5.48 12.54 -7.87
C LEU A 277 6.62 11.93 -8.70
N GLY A 278 7.85 11.92 -8.20
CA GLY A 278 8.99 11.29 -8.89
C GLY A 278 8.81 9.80 -9.17
N LEU A 279 8.00 9.10 -8.38
CA LEU A 279 7.71 7.68 -8.56
C LEU A 279 6.58 7.39 -9.57
N VAL A 280 5.78 8.37 -9.96
CA VAL A 280 4.64 8.17 -10.88
C VAL A 280 5.01 7.45 -12.17
N PRO A 281 6.11 7.81 -12.89
CA PRO A 281 6.49 7.12 -14.12
C PRO A 281 6.64 5.61 -13.92
N CYS A 282 7.33 5.23 -12.85
CA CYS A 282 7.61 3.85 -12.53
C CYS A 282 6.37 3.09 -12.02
N GLN A 283 5.44 3.76 -11.36
CA GLN A 283 4.28 3.11 -10.73
C GLN A 283 3.06 3.05 -11.65
N ARG A 284 2.93 3.97 -12.61
CA ARG A 284 1.73 4.10 -13.43
C ARG A 284 1.95 3.76 -14.91
N PHE A 285 3.10 4.09 -15.45
CA PHE A 285 3.36 3.97 -16.88
C PHE A 285 4.44 2.94 -17.23
N PHE A 286 5.03 2.30 -16.23
CA PHE A 286 6.13 1.34 -16.45
C PHE A 286 5.75 0.19 -17.40
N SER A 287 4.56 -0.39 -17.22
CA SER A 287 4.11 -1.48 -18.09
C SER A 287 3.94 -1.02 -19.54
N LEU A 288 3.38 0.18 -19.76
CA LEU A 288 3.29 0.77 -21.11
C LEU A 288 4.67 1.07 -21.69
N TYR A 289 5.59 1.62 -20.87
CA TYR A 289 6.97 1.85 -21.29
C TYR A 289 7.66 0.55 -21.75
N VAL A 290 7.50 -0.54 -21.02
CA VAL A 290 8.07 -1.85 -21.39
C VAL A 290 7.48 -2.36 -22.70
N GLU A 291 6.16 -2.28 -22.87
CA GLU A 291 5.46 -2.81 -24.05
C GLU A 291 5.63 -1.93 -25.31
N GLU A 292 5.55 -0.59 -25.17
CA GLU A 292 5.55 0.33 -26.31
C GLU A 292 6.92 0.86 -26.67
N TYR A 293 7.76 1.15 -25.65
CA TYR A 293 9.08 1.75 -25.88
C TYR A 293 10.18 0.69 -25.99
N ILE A 294 10.25 -0.23 -25.01
CA ILE A 294 11.24 -1.34 -25.08
C ILE A 294 10.77 -2.42 -26.07
N LYS A 295 9.45 -2.55 -26.29
CA LYS A 295 8.81 -3.52 -27.22
C LYS A 295 9.04 -4.98 -26.81
N ILE A 296 8.96 -5.28 -25.52
CA ILE A 296 9.07 -6.64 -24.96
C ILE A 296 7.89 -6.99 -24.07
N GLU A 297 7.51 -8.25 -24.02
CA GLU A 297 6.44 -8.77 -23.16
C GLU A 297 7.02 -9.29 -21.83
N ALA A 298 7.64 -8.41 -21.05
CA ALA A 298 8.31 -8.77 -19.81
C ALA A 298 7.77 -8.00 -18.58
N SER A 299 6.67 -7.26 -18.73
CA SER A 299 6.13 -6.40 -17.67
C SER A 299 5.86 -7.15 -16.38
N ALA A 300 5.26 -8.35 -16.45
CA ALA A 300 4.94 -9.15 -15.27
C ALA A 300 6.20 -9.64 -14.53
N GLY A 301 7.20 -10.17 -15.26
CA GLY A 301 8.46 -10.60 -14.68
C GLY A 301 9.22 -9.45 -14.01
N LEU A 302 9.20 -8.26 -14.61
CA LEU A 302 9.83 -7.07 -14.07
C LEU A 302 9.10 -6.56 -12.80
N TRP A 303 7.77 -6.67 -12.72
CA TRP A 303 7.03 -6.39 -11.49
C TRP A 303 7.32 -7.44 -10.39
N ALA A 304 7.45 -8.72 -10.74
CA ALA A 304 7.87 -9.74 -9.79
C ALA A 304 9.28 -9.45 -9.25
N LEU A 305 10.21 -9.06 -10.14
CA LEU A 305 11.58 -8.71 -9.76
C LEU A 305 11.61 -7.54 -8.76
N SER A 306 10.82 -6.49 -9.01
CA SER A 306 10.78 -5.34 -8.09
C SER A 306 10.25 -5.72 -6.69
N ALA A 307 9.19 -6.51 -6.65
CA ALA A 307 8.62 -6.97 -5.38
C ALA A 307 9.57 -7.92 -4.62
N MET A 308 10.29 -8.80 -5.33
CA MET A 308 11.31 -9.64 -4.72
C MET A 308 12.50 -8.84 -4.20
N ALA A 309 12.97 -7.83 -4.95
CA ALA A 309 14.07 -6.97 -4.55
C ALA A 309 13.75 -6.13 -3.30
N GLU A 310 12.48 -5.82 -3.06
CA GLU A 310 12.01 -5.05 -1.90
C GLU A 310 12.13 -5.84 -0.60
N ILE A 311 11.90 -7.16 -0.61
CA ILE A 311 11.79 -8.00 0.60
C ILE A 311 13.04 -7.91 1.50
N PRO A 312 14.27 -8.10 1.00
CA PRO A 312 15.46 -8.04 1.85
C PRO A 312 15.63 -6.68 2.53
N LEU A 313 15.34 -5.60 1.80
CA LEU A 313 15.50 -4.26 2.33
C LEU A 313 14.42 -3.90 3.36
N LEU A 314 13.20 -4.36 3.17
CA LEU A 314 12.13 -4.23 4.19
C LEU A 314 12.52 -4.92 5.50
N LEU A 315 13.13 -6.11 5.45
CA LEU A 315 13.56 -6.84 6.64
C LEU A 315 14.64 -6.11 7.45
N ILE A 316 15.51 -5.34 6.78
CA ILE A 316 16.60 -4.60 7.44
C ILE A 316 16.28 -3.11 7.62
N SER A 317 15.17 -2.60 7.06
CA SER A 317 14.80 -1.18 7.08
C SER A 317 14.79 -0.58 8.48
N GLY A 318 14.23 -1.30 9.46
CA GLY A 318 14.20 -0.86 10.85
C GLY A 318 15.60 -0.70 11.47
N LYS A 319 16.58 -1.54 11.09
CA LYS A 319 17.97 -1.40 11.53
C LYS A 319 18.63 -0.18 10.87
N LEU A 320 18.41 0.00 9.57
CA LEU A 320 18.94 1.16 8.81
C LEU A 320 18.42 2.47 9.38
N ILE A 321 17.10 2.56 9.60
CA ILE A 321 16.44 3.78 10.11
C ILE A 321 16.91 4.14 11.54
N ARG A 322 17.29 3.15 12.34
CA ARG A 322 17.87 3.40 13.69
C ARG A 322 19.34 3.84 13.66
N HIS A 323 20.11 3.30 12.70
CA HIS A 323 21.56 3.51 12.68
C HIS A 323 21.98 4.76 11.93
N PHE A 324 21.22 5.16 10.91
CA PHE A 324 21.53 6.31 10.06
C PHE A 324 20.62 7.50 10.36
N ASP A 325 21.14 8.68 10.07
CA ASP A 325 20.38 9.93 10.10
C ASP A 325 19.22 9.87 9.09
N LYS A 326 18.01 10.19 9.53
CA LYS A 326 16.77 10.03 8.75
C LYS A 326 16.74 10.94 7.53
N GLU A 327 17.29 12.15 7.63
CA GLU A 327 17.37 13.11 6.53
C GLU A 327 18.35 12.63 5.46
N ARG A 328 19.50 12.06 5.86
CA ARG A 328 20.46 11.46 4.92
C ARG A 328 19.84 10.25 4.23
N LEU A 329 19.13 9.41 4.99
CA LEU A 329 18.45 8.24 4.44
C LEU A 329 17.37 8.65 3.44
N LEU A 330 16.59 9.70 3.76
CA LEU A 330 15.59 10.26 2.85
C LEU A 330 16.22 10.79 1.57
N ALA A 331 17.36 11.52 1.67
CA ALA A 331 18.09 12.00 0.51
C ALA A 331 18.59 10.84 -0.38
N VAL A 332 19.07 9.73 0.22
CA VAL A 332 19.45 8.51 -0.51
C VAL A 332 18.25 7.91 -1.24
N CYS A 333 17.08 7.84 -0.61
CA CYS A 333 15.87 7.35 -1.25
C CYS A 333 15.45 8.24 -2.43
N LEU A 334 15.46 9.57 -2.26
CA LEU A 334 15.16 10.53 -3.32
C LEU A 334 16.15 10.42 -4.48
N PHE A 335 17.45 10.32 -4.18
CA PHE A 335 18.48 10.12 -5.19
C PHE A 335 18.27 8.81 -5.95
N SER A 336 17.91 7.74 -5.27
CA SER A 336 17.63 6.45 -5.91
C SER A 336 16.44 6.52 -6.88
N ILE A 337 15.43 7.39 -6.63
CA ILE A 337 14.33 7.63 -7.57
C ILE A 337 14.87 8.26 -8.86
N ILE A 338 15.77 9.24 -8.75
CA ILE A 338 16.39 9.89 -9.92
C ILE A 338 17.21 8.87 -10.71
N VAL A 339 18.10 8.14 -10.03
CA VAL A 339 18.94 7.11 -10.67
C VAL A 339 18.08 6.06 -11.37
N ARG A 340 16.98 5.63 -10.74
CA ARG A 340 16.03 4.69 -11.32
C ARG A 340 15.41 5.23 -12.61
N ASN A 341 14.94 6.47 -12.61
CA ASN A 341 14.40 7.12 -13.81
C ASN A 341 15.46 7.27 -14.90
N CYS A 342 16.70 7.63 -14.52
CA CYS A 342 17.83 7.71 -15.45
C CYS A 342 18.17 6.35 -16.07
N CYS A 343 18.07 5.24 -15.32
CA CYS A 343 18.30 3.91 -15.88
C CYS A 343 17.34 3.61 -17.03
N TYR A 344 16.06 4.03 -16.93
CA TYR A 344 15.10 3.84 -18.00
C TYR A 344 15.34 4.72 -19.24
N ILE A 345 16.08 5.83 -19.08
CA ILE A 345 16.39 6.73 -20.19
C ILE A 345 17.70 6.32 -20.88
N PHE A 346 18.76 6.06 -20.09
CA PHE A 346 20.13 5.98 -20.59
C PHE A 346 20.62 4.55 -20.79
N ILE A 347 20.03 3.56 -20.11
CA ILE A 347 20.40 2.15 -20.30
C ILE A 347 19.40 1.51 -21.27
N PRO A 348 19.84 1.10 -22.48
CA PRO A 348 18.92 0.63 -23.51
C PRO A 348 18.29 -0.73 -23.17
N GLY A 349 17.06 -0.91 -23.62
CA GLY A 349 16.35 -2.19 -23.60
C GLY A 349 16.04 -2.72 -22.22
N ILE A 350 16.00 -4.05 -22.08
CA ILE A 350 15.63 -4.74 -20.85
C ILE A 350 16.61 -4.50 -19.70
N ALA A 351 17.88 -4.23 -19.99
CA ALA A 351 18.89 -4.00 -18.95
C ALA A 351 18.55 -2.79 -18.09
N GLY A 352 18.14 -1.67 -18.70
CA GLY A 352 17.68 -0.50 -17.97
C GLY A 352 16.45 -0.77 -17.11
N ALA A 353 15.50 -1.55 -17.65
CA ALA A 353 14.31 -1.97 -16.92
C ALA A 353 14.66 -2.83 -15.70
N VAL A 354 15.55 -3.81 -15.85
CA VAL A 354 16.01 -4.70 -14.76
C VAL A 354 16.71 -3.89 -13.66
N VAL A 355 17.69 -3.07 -14.01
CA VAL A 355 18.43 -2.24 -13.03
C VAL A 355 17.48 -1.30 -12.31
N GLY A 356 16.60 -0.62 -13.05
CA GLY A 356 15.60 0.26 -12.46
C GLY A 356 14.63 -0.47 -11.52
N GLN A 357 14.24 -1.72 -11.81
CA GLN A 357 13.38 -2.50 -10.93
C GLN A 357 14.12 -3.02 -9.68
N LEU A 358 15.40 -3.29 -9.75
CA LEU A 358 16.22 -3.61 -8.56
C LEU A 358 16.32 -2.39 -7.63
N LEU A 359 16.44 -1.18 -8.18
CA LEU A 359 16.45 0.07 -7.41
C LEU A 359 15.09 0.38 -6.75
N HIS A 360 14.03 -0.37 -7.07
CA HIS A 360 12.73 -0.27 -6.40
C HIS A 360 12.85 -0.47 -4.89
N SER A 361 13.74 -1.34 -4.46
CA SER A 361 14.00 -1.62 -3.04
C SER A 361 14.37 -0.35 -2.26
N LEU A 362 15.23 0.50 -2.80
CA LEU A 362 15.62 1.78 -2.17
C LEU A 362 14.58 2.87 -2.42
N SER A 363 14.12 3.01 -3.66
CA SER A 363 13.24 4.10 -4.08
C SER A 363 11.82 3.98 -3.53
N PHE A 364 11.38 2.78 -3.12
CA PHE A 364 10.08 2.54 -2.52
C PHE A 364 10.16 1.71 -1.24
N GLY A 365 10.86 0.58 -1.24
CA GLY A 365 10.93 -0.34 -0.12
C GLY A 365 11.50 0.26 1.17
N LEU A 366 12.54 1.11 1.08
CA LEU A 366 13.08 1.86 2.21
C LEU A 366 12.36 3.22 2.39
N PHE A 367 12.02 3.88 1.29
CA PHE A 367 11.38 5.20 1.30
C PHE A 367 10.04 5.17 2.03
N HIS A 368 9.16 4.19 1.75
CA HIS A 368 7.82 4.15 2.30
C HIS A 368 7.80 4.03 3.84
N PRO A 369 8.48 3.05 4.49
CA PRO A 369 8.52 2.96 5.94
C PRO A 369 9.20 4.17 6.60
N LEU A 370 10.27 4.72 5.99
CA LEU A 370 10.90 5.94 6.49
C LEU A 370 9.95 7.14 6.47
N SER A 371 9.19 7.30 5.39
CA SER A 371 8.21 8.38 5.23
C SER A 371 7.07 8.30 6.25
N VAL A 372 6.55 7.10 6.49
CA VAL A 372 5.55 6.85 7.54
C VAL A 372 6.11 7.24 8.90
N LEU A 373 7.32 6.79 9.23
CA LEU A 373 7.98 7.13 10.50
C LEU A 373 8.14 8.64 10.67
N LEU A 374 8.63 9.36 9.65
CA LEU A 374 8.79 10.81 9.71
C LEU A 374 7.47 11.54 9.96
N CYS A 375 6.38 11.12 9.32
CA CYS A 375 5.04 11.66 9.57
C CYS A 375 4.58 11.40 11.02
N VAL A 376 4.80 10.21 11.54
CA VAL A 376 4.40 9.83 12.89
C VAL A 376 5.22 10.57 13.95
N LEU A 377 6.54 10.65 13.80
CA LEU A 377 7.44 11.36 14.73
C LEU A 377 7.08 12.84 14.90
N HIS A 378 6.63 13.51 13.83
CA HIS A 378 6.31 14.92 13.84
C HIS A 378 4.81 15.21 14.02
N SER A 379 4.00 14.18 14.32
CA SER A 379 2.54 14.27 14.47
C SER A 379 2.09 14.92 15.79
N ARG A 380 2.98 15.11 16.77
CA ARG A 380 2.66 15.61 18.12
C ARG A 380 1.49 14.84 18.77
N GLY A 381 1.48 13.52 18.65
CA GLY A 381 0.43 12.66 19.22
C GLY A 381 -0.83 12.52 18.35
N ASN A 382 -0.91 13.19 17.19
CA ASN A 382 -2.05 13.08 16.26
C ASN A 382 -1.76 12.12 15.11
N THR A 383 -1.27 10.92 15.42
CA THR A 383 -0.80 9.92 14.47
C THR A 383 -1.83 9.58 13.39
N VAL A 384 -3.11 9.40 13.78
CA VAL A 384 -4.19 9.07 12.81
C VAL A 384 -4.36 10.19 11.78
N THR A 385 -4.35 11.45 12.21
CA THR A 385 -4.47 12.59 11.32
C THR A 385 -3.23 12.74 10.43
N ALA A 386 -2.03 12.52 10.98
CA ALA A 386 -0.77 12.54 10.23
C ALA A 386 -0.78 11.47 9.12
N MET A 387 -1.24 10.25 9.42
CA MET A 387 -1.38 9.18 8.44
C MET A 387 -2.44 9.49 7.37
N THR A 388 -3.51 10.21 7.73
CA THR A 388 -4.50 10.69 6.76
C THR A 388 -3.86 11.68 5.79
N PHE A 389 -3.04 12.63 6.26
CA PHE A 389 -2.30 13.54 5.38
C PHE A 389 -1.27 12.83 4.52
N PHE A 390 -0.54 11.85 5.06
CA PHE A 390 0.38 11.01 4.30
C PHE A 390 -0.32 10.28 3.14
N THR A 391 -1.46 9.64 3.42
CA THR A 391 -2.25 8.92 2.41
C THR A 391 -2.83 9.88 1.37
N ALA A 392 -3.29 11.06 1.81
CA ALA A 392 -3.79 12.10 0.90
C ALA A 392 -2.68 12.65 0.00
N ALA A 393 -1.48 12.92 0.54
CA ALA A 393 -0.33 13.36 -0.25
C ALA A 393 0.06 12.34 -1.32
N ASN A 394 0.12 11.05 -0.95
CA ASN A 394 0.35 9.96 -1.90
C ASN A 394 -0.70 9.95 -3.01
N GLY A 395 -1.98 9.93 -2.63
CA GLY A 395 -3.08 9.89 -3.61
C GLY A 395 -3.12 11.09 -4.54
N VAL A 396 -2.95 12.31 -4.00
CA VAL A 396 -2.91 13.54 -4.81
C VAL A 396 -1.71 13.52 -5.76
N ALA A 397 -0.53 13.07 -5.31
CA ALA A 397 0.64 12.93 -6.17
C ALA A 397 0.37 11.97 -7.35
N TYR A 398 -0.26 10.84 -7.09
CA TYR A 398 -0.59 9.89 -8.15
C TYR A 398 -1.72 10.38 -9.07
N VAL A 399 -2.72 11.12 -8.57
CA VAL A 399 -3.75 11.74 -9.41
C VAL A 399 -3.10 12.74 -10.38
N LEU A 400 -2.42 13.74 -9.83
CA LEU A 400 -1.77 14.79 -10.62
C LEU A 400 -0.73 14.19 -11.57
N GLY A 401 0.12 13.33 -11.05
CA GLY A 401 1.19 12.72 -11.82
C GLY A 401 0.69 11.81 -12.94
N SER A 402 -0.40 11.06 -12.72
CA SER A 402 -0.98 10.22 -13.78
C SER A 402 -1.54 11.08 -14.93
N VAL A 403 -2.28 12.14 -14.60
CA VAL A 403 -2.85 13.04 -15.62
C VAL A 403 -1.72 13.74 -16.39
N ILE A 404 -0.82 14.40 -15.67
CA ILE A 404 0.31 15.13 -16.29
C ILE A 404 1.20 14.17 -17.08
N GLY A 405 1.52 13.00 -16.50
CA GLY A 405 2.36 11.99 -17.13
C GLY A 405 1.78 11.43 -18.41
N GLY A 406 0.46 11.21 -18.45
CA GLY A 406 -0.24 10.78 -19.67
C GLY A 406 -0.10 11.77 -20.81
N TYR A 407 -0.27 13.07 -20.53
CA TYR A 407 -0.05 14.14 -21.52
C TYR A 407 1.42 14.23 -21.95
N ILE A 408 2.36 14.15 -21.01
CA ILE A 408 3.80 14.18 -21.36
C ILE A 408 4.14 13.03 -22.30
N ILE A 409 3.68 11.80 -22.03
CA ILE A 409 3.94 10.66 -22.92
C ILE A 409 3.36 10.95 -24.32
N GLU A 410 2.14 11.46 -24.39
CA GLU A 410 1.44 11.70 -25.66
C GLU A 410 2.16 12.70 -26.56
N TYR A 411 2.68 13.80 -25.98
CA TYR A 411 3.29 14.89 -26.75
C TYR A 411 4.81 14.85 -26.80
N MET A 412 5.47 14.26 -25.79
CA MET A 412 6.93 14.32 -25.62
C MET A 412 7.60 12.95 -25.49
N GLY A 413 6.80 11.88 -25.29
CA GLY A 413 7.28 10.51 -25.17
C GLY A 413 7.76 10.10 -23.79
N TYR A 414 8.16 8.81 -23.66
CA TYR A 414 8.53 8.19 -22.38
C TYR A 414 9.81 8.76 -21.76
N GLN A 415 10.80 9.13 -22.57
CA GLN A 415 12.05 9.69 -22.06
C GLN A 415 11.81 11.03 -21.35
N ALA A 416 10.97 11.89 -21.95
CA ALA A 416 10.59 13.16 -21.33
C ALA A 416 9.81 12.95 -20.02
N LEU A 417 8.95 11.92 -19.94
CA LEU A 417 8.26 11.56 -18.71
C LEU A 417 9.23 11.30 -17.57
N PHE A 418 10.18 10.37 -17.75
CA PHE A 418 11.14 10.02 -16.71
C PHE A 418 12.04 11.20 -16.33
N LEU A 419 12.49 12.00 -17.32
CA LEU A 419 13.33 13.15 -17.08
C LEU A 419 12.62 14.25 -16.27
N LEU A 420 11.43 14.66 -16.72
CA LEU A 420 10.68 15.74 -16.07
C LEU A 420 10.24 15.36 -14.66
N PHE A 421 9.83 14.11 -14.45
CA PHE A 421 9.45 13.65 -13.12
C PHE A 421 10.63 13.47 -12.16
N SER A 422 11.87 13.38 -12.67
CA SER A 422 13.09 13.40 -11.85
C SER A 422 13.38 14.76 -11.21
N VAL A 423 12.79 15.83 -11.73
CA VAL A 423 12.94 17.19 -11.14
C VAL A 423 12.33 17.25 -9.74
N PHE A 424 11.22 16.56 -9.48
CA PHE A 424 10.56 16.59 -8.18
C PHE A 424 11.43 16.03 -7.05
N PRO A 425 11.99 14.82 -7.11
CA PRO A 425 12.92 14.34 -6.09
C PRO A 425 14.22 15.13 -6.05
N ALA A 426 14.69 15.74 -7.15
CA ALA A 426 15.86 16.62 -7.15
C ALA A 426 15.63 17.88 -6.30
N ILE A 427 14.46 18.52 -6.42
CA ILE A 427 14.04 19.62 -5.53
C ILE A 427 14.03 19.15 -4.07
N GLY A 428 13.50 17.94 -3.82
CA GLY A 428 13.49 17.34 -2.50
C GLY A 428 14.89 17.14 -1.90
N ILE A 429 15.86 16.69 -2.70
CA ILE A 429 17.27 16.54 -2.25
C ILE A 429 17.85 17.90 -1.88
N GLY A 430 17.63 18.93 -2.70
CA GLY A 430 18.10 20.29 -2.40
C GLY A 430 17.61 20.76 -1.04
N PHE A 431 16.34 20.51 -0.72
CA PHE A 431 15.79 20.86 0.59
C PHE A 431 16.40 20.02 1.72
N CYS A 432 16.59 18.71 1.55
CA CYS A 432 17.25 17.86 2.55
C CYS A 432 18.67 18.34 2.87
N LEU A 433 19.42 18.73 1.83
CA LEU A 433 20.78 19.26 2.01
C LEU A 433 20.81 20.59 2.75
N LEU A 434 19.86 21.48 2.48
CA LEU A 434 19.71 22.74 3.23
C LEU A 434 19.40 22.49 4.71
N CYS A 435 18.50 21.54 5.02
CA CYS A 435 18.19 21.15 6.40
C CYS A 435 19.43 20.56 7.11
N LEU A 436 20.20 19.72 6.43
CA LEU A 436 21.43 19.15 6.99
C LEU A 436 22.48 20.23 7.25
N TRP A 437 22.64 21.17 6.34
CA TRP A 437 23.56 22.30 6.50
C TRP A 437 23.20 23.19 7.69
N GLN A 438 21.89 23.49 7.88
CA GLN A 438 21.41 24.26 9.04
C GLN A 438 21.61 23.54 10.39
N LYS A 439 21.65 22.21 10.41
CA LYS A 439 21.94 21.44 11.64
C LYS A 439 23.44 21.37 11.95
N SER A 440 24.30 21.59 10.95
CA SER A 440 25.75 21.53 11.09
C SER A 440 26.37 22.86 11.52
N ASN A 441 25.65 23.96 11.32
CA ASN A 441 26.00 25.32 11.77
C ASN A 441 25.13 25.71 12.98
#